data_c97f894e6470f57c131b52436d2656cd
#
_entry.id   c97f894e6470f57c131b52436d2656cd
#
_cell.length_a   1.000
_cell.length_b   1.000
_cell.length_c   1.000
_cell.angle_alpha   90.00
_cell.angle_beta   90.00
_cell.angle_gamma   90.00
#
_symmetry.space_group_name_H-M   'P 1'
#
loop_
_entity.id
_entity.type
_entity.pdbx_description
1 polymer ?
#
loop_
_entity_poly.entity_id
_entity_poly.type
_entity_poly.pdbx_seq_one_letter_code
_entity_poly.pdbx_strand_id
1 'polypeptide(L)'
;RLIPRQKTLKVKIPAGMREGQHIRLKGQGAPGVGGGESGDLFIEVELAPHPHFSIEGRDVLVTVPISPWEAALGATVTVPTVSGKVNVKVPKGATSGRKLRLKGKGFPGKHPGDQIVVLQVAMPEQHTAEAEALYEKLAELEKGFNPRSKLHV
;
A
#
# COMPACT_ATOMS: atom_id res chain seq x y z
N ARG A 1 -13.89 -20.67 39.12
CA ARG A 1 -13.66 -19.36 38.50
C ARG A 1 -12.51 -19.41 37.54
N LEU A 2 -12.78 -19.05 36.28
CA LEU A 2 -11.78 -19.04 35.26
C LEU A 2 -10.98 -17.73 35.28
N ILE A 3 -9.66 -17.85 35.36
CA ILE A 3 -8.76 -16.69 35.31
C ILE A 3 -8.22 -16.60 33.89
N PRO A 4 -8.38 -15.48 33.20
CA PRO A 4 -7.79 -15.33 31.85
C PRO A 4 -6.28 -15.48 31.90
N ARG A 5 -5.73 -16.25 30.97
CA ARG A 5 -4.29 -16.42 30.83
C ARG A 5 -3.87 -15.95 29.44
N GLN A 6 -2.81 -15.18 29.37
CA GLN A 6 -2.16 -14.89 28.12
C GLN A 6 -1.22 -16.04 27.76
N LYS A 7 -1.33 -16.49 26.53
CA LYS A 7 -0.50 -17.55 26.00
C LYS A 7 0.10 -17.09 24.67
N THR A 8 1.41 -17.11 24.58
CA THR A 8 2.09 -16.77 23.34
C THR A 8 2.30 -18.02 22.52
N LEU A 9 1.80 -18.02 21.30
CA LEU A 9 1.95 -19.12 20.36
C LEU A 9 2.63 -18.62 19.09
N LYS A 10 3.57 -19.42 18.59
CA LYS A 10 4.15 -19.17 17.27
C LYS A 10 3.25 -19.83 16.24
N VAL A 11 2.68 -19.03 15.36
CA VAL A 11 1.76 -19.50 14.33
C VAL A 11 2.31 -19.10 12.97
N LYS A 12 2.45 -20.10 12.10
CA LYS A 12 2.81 -19.83 10.70
C LYS A 12 1.56 -19.43 9.94
N ILE A 13 1.53 -18.21 9.42
CA ILE A 13 0.41 -17.73 8.63
C ILE A 13 0.68 -18.07 7.17
N PRO A 14 -0.19 -18.88 6.54
CA PRO A 14 -0.05 -19.19 5.12
C PRO A 14 -0.14 -17.93 4.26
N ALA A 15 0.63 -17.90 3.19
CA ALA A 15 0.53 -16.82 2.22
C ALA A 15 -0.87 -16.79 1.60
N GLY A 16 -1.39 -15.58 1.36
CA GLY A 16 -2.71 -15.40 0.77
C GLY A 16 -3.86 -15.39 1.76
N MET A 17 -3.59 -15.42 3.06
CA MET A 17 -4.63 -15.25 4.07
C MET A 17 -5.30 -13.89 3.93
N ARG A 18 -6.62 -13.89 3.92
CA ARG A 18 -7.43 -12.67 3.81
C ARG A 18 -8.09 -12.34 5.14
N GLU A 19 -8.49 -11.08 5.28
CA GLU A 19 -9.28 -10.66 6.42
C GLU A 19 -10.56 -11.48 6.52
N GLY A 20 -10.89 -11.89 7.75
CA GLY A 20 -12.05 -12.71 8.02
C GLY A 20 -11.82 -14.22 7.91
N GLN A 21 -10.68 -14.66 7.38
CA GLN A 21 -10.34 -16.07 7.35
C GLN A 21 -9.89 -16.54 8.74
N HIS A 22 -10.05 -17.84 9.00
CA HIS A 22 -9.73 -18.42 10.29
C HIS A 22 -8.60 -19.43 10.16
N ILE A 23 -7.77 -19.50 11.20
CA ILE A 23 -6.76 -20.52 11.37
C ILE A 23 -7.18 -21.39 12.54
N ARG A 24 -7.21 -22.70 12.35
CA ARG A 24 -7.54 -23.66 13.41
C ARG A 24 -6.26 -24.23 14.00
N LEU A 25 -6.10 -24.11 15.31
CA LEU A 25 -5.00 -24.71 16.06
C LEU A 25 -5.56 -25.83 16.91
N LYS A 26 -5.25 -27.06 16.55
CA LYS A 26 -5.73 -28.24 17.27
C LYS A 26 -5.15 -28.29 18.67
N GLY A 27 -5.98 -28.62 19.63
CA GLY A 27 -5.56 -28.84 21.02
C GLY A 27 -5.11 -27.60 21.77
N GLN A 28 -5.26 -26.40 21.20
CA GLN A 28 -4.83 -25.14 21.82
C GLN A 28 -5.98 -24.33 22.41
N GLY A 29 -7.19 -24.86 22.36
CA GLY A 29 -8.36 -24.20 22.91
C GLY A 29 -8.55 -24.44 24.41
N ALA A 30 -9.79 -24.36 24.86
CA ALA A 30 -10.12 -24.54 26.29
C ALA A 30 -9.73 -25.94 26.76
N PRO A 31 -9.25 -26.09 28.02
CA PRO A 31 -9.00 -27.42 28.60
C PRO A 31 -10.26 -28.28 28.61
N GLY A 32 -10.08 -29.58 28.34
CA GLY A 32 -11.16 -30.54 28.41
C GLY A 32 -11.65 -30.75 29.85
N VAL A 33 -12.91 -31.18 29.98
CA VAL A 33 -13.51 -31.48 31.29
C VAL A 33 -13.20 -32.92 31.65
N GLY A 34 -12.85 -33.14 32.92
CA GLY A 34 -12.60 -34.49 33.45
C GLY A 34 -11.41 -35.20 32.83
N GLY A 35 -10.36 -34.48 32.41
CA GLY A 35 -9.17 -35.06 31.80
C GLY A 35 -9.30 -35.31 30.30
N GLY A 36 -10.36 -34.80 29.66
CA GLY A 36 -10.50 -34.89 28.21
C GLY A 36 -9.50 -34.02 27.46
N GLU A 37 -9.43 -34.20 26.16
CA GLU A 37 -8.55 -33.42 25.31
C GLU A 37 -8.99 -31.95 25.23
N SER A 38 -8.04 -31.05 25.11
CA SER A 38 -8.31 -29.63 24.87
C SER A 38 -9.03 -29.43 23.54
N GLY A 39 -9.93 -28.47 23.49
CA GLY A 39 -10.57 -28.07 22.24
C GLY A 39 -9.59 -27.40 21.27
N ASP A 40 -10.10 -27.04 20.14
CA ASP A 40 -9.31 -26.34 19.12
C ASP A 40 -9.41 -24.81 19.31
N LEU A 41 -8.37 -24.10 18.91
CA LEU A 41 -8.35 -22.66 18.90
C LEU A 41 -8.56 -22.16 17.48
N PHE A 42 -9.52 -21.26 17.31
CA PHE A 42 -9.77 -20.60 16.03
C PHE A 42 -9.27 -19.16 16.10
N ILE A 43 -8.45 -18.78 15.13
CA ILE A 43 -7.90 -17.43 15.03
C ILE A 43 -8.50 -16.77 13.80
N GLU A 44 -9.21 -15.66 14.03
CA GLU A 44 -9.67 -14.82 12.93
C GLU A 44 -8.56 -13.88 12.51
N VAL A 45 -8.31 -13.81 11.19
CA VAL A 45 -7.28 -12.93 10.65
C VAL A 45 -7.88 -11.55 10.44
N GLU A 46 -7.30 -10.56 11.11
CA GLU A 46 -7.56 -9.15 10.85
C GLU A 46 -6.31 -8.52 10.25
N LEU A 47 -6.51 -7.72 9.20
CA LEU A 47 -5.41 -7.00 8.58
C LEU A 47 -5.29 -5.63 9.24
N ALA A 48 -4.14 -5.38 9.88
CA ALA A 48 -3.89 -4.10 10.51
C ALA A 48 -3.82 -2.99 9.45
N PRO A 49 -4.39 -1.81 9.73
CA PRO A 49 -4.21 -0.66 8.84
C PRO A 49 -2.72 -0.34 8.68
N HIS A 50 -2.32 0.00 7.47
CA HIS A 50 -0.95 0.40 7.18
C HIS A 50 -0.95 1.83 6.63
N PRO A 51 0.00 2.70 7.04
CA PRO A 51 0.01 4.09 6.61
C PRO A 51 0.24 4.28 5.11
N HIS A 52 0.87 3.31 4.45
CA HIS A 52 1.22 3.42 3.03
C HIS A 52 0.42 2.49 2.13
N PHE A 53 -0.05 1.37 2.64
CA PHE A 53 -0.76 0.36 1.85
C PHE A 53 -2.23 0.29 2.22
N SER A 54 -3.07 0.18 1.20
CA SER A 54 -4.47 -0.23 1.38
C SER A 54 -4.72 -1.45 0.51
N ILE A 55 -5.72 -2.23 0.88
CA ILE A 55 -6.03 -3.49 0.21
C ILE A 55 -7.40 -3.39 -0.44
N GLU A 56 -7.46 -3.79 -1.70
CA GLU A 56 -8.71 -3.87 -2.44
C GLU A 56 -8.77 -5.25 -3.11
N GLY A 57 -9.52 -6.17 -2.47
CA GLY A 57 -9.51 -7.56 -2.88
C GLY A 57 -8.15 -8.21 -2.64
N ARG A 58 -7.49 -8.62 -3.70
CA ARG A 58 -6.11 -9.14 -3.66
C ARG A 58 -5.08 -8.11 -4.06
N ASP A 59 -5.53 -6.97 -4.53
CA ASP A 59 -4.65 -5.91 -4.96
C ASP A 59 -4.25 -5.04 -3.77
N VAL A 60 -3.04 -4.55 -3.82
CA VAL A 60 -2.49 -3.65 -2.81
C VAL A 60 -2.27 -2.31 -3.47
N LEU A 61 -2.84 -1.25 -2.89
CA LEU A 61 -2.70 0.10 -3.38
C LEU A 61 -1.67 0.84 -2.53
N VAL A 62 -0.79 1.56 -3.19
CA VAL A 62 0.17 2.45 -2.53
C VAL A 62 0.20 3.78 -3.27
N THR A 63 0.05 4.88 -2.53
CA THR A 63 0.21 6.21 -3.09
C THR A 63 1.66 6.60 -2.99
N VAL A 64 2.27 6.91 -4.13
CA VAL A 64 3.69 7.26 -4.21
C VAL A 64 3.81 8.73 -4.61
N PRO A 65 4.32 9.58 -3.72
CA PRO A 65 4.59 10.97 -4.09
C PRO A 65 5.75 11.06 -5.06
N ILE A 66 5.58 11.90 -6.06
CA ILE A 66 6.65 12.22 -7.02
C ILE A 66 6.75 13.73 -7.16
N SER A 67 7.91 14.21 -7.55
CA SER A 67 8.11 15.64 -7.79
C SER A 67 7.48 16.05 -9.13
N PRO A 68 7.19 17.36 -9.32
CA PRO A 68 6.68 17.83 -10.59
C PRO A 68 7.62 17.53 -11.77
N TRP A 69 8.92 17.62 -11.56
CA TRP A 69 9.90 17.33 -12.62
C TRP A 69 10.00 15.83 -12.91
N GLU A 70 9.82 14.96 -11.91
CA GLU A 70 9.74 13.53 -12.17
C GLU A 70 8.52 13.19 -13.02
N ALA A 71 7.40 13.84 -12.75
CA ALA A 71 6.18 13.64 -13.54
C ALA A 71 6.36 14.15 -14.97
N ALA A 72 6.95 15.32 -15.14
CA ALA A 72 7.11 15.95 -16.45
C ALA A 72 8.15 15.25 -17.32
N LEU A 73 9.27 14.86 -16.72
CA LEU A 73 10.44 14.35 -17.47
C LEU A 73 10.53 12.83 -17.46
N GLY A 74 9.80 12.20 -16.57
CA GLY A 74 9.95 10.78 -16.30
C GLY A 74 11.12 10.52 -15.36
N ALA A 75 11.06 9.42 -14.63
CA ALA A 75 12.11 9.03 -13.69
C ALA A 75 11.95 7.56 -13.31
N THR A 76 12.99 6.98 -12.75
CA THR A 76 12.88 5.68 -12.08
C THR A 76 12.86 5.94 -10.58
N VAL A 77 11.81 5.48 -9.92
CA VAL A 77 11.63 5.68 -8.48
C VAL A 77 11.56 4.34 -7.77
N THR A 78 12.03 4.32 -6.52
CA THR A 78 11.95 3.12 -5.69
C THR A 78 10.62 3.12 -4.97
N VAL A 79 9.88 2.03 -5.09
CA VAL A 79 8.53 1.88 -4.54
C VAL A 79 8.52 0.69 -3.58
N PRO A 80 7.97 0.84 -2.36
CA PRO A 80 7.81 -0.30 -1.47
C PRO A 80 6.69 -1.22 -1.97
N THR A 81 6.93 -2.52 -1.85
CA THR A 81 5.89 -3.54 -2.05
C THR A 81 5.80 -4.39 -0.80
N VAL A 82 4.78 -5.24 -0.70
CA VAL A 82 4.66 -6.16 0.44
C VAL A 82 5.80 -7.17 0.51
N SER A 83 6.49 -7.41 -0.59
CA SER A 83 7.61 -8.36 -0.66
C SER A 83 8.98 -7.68 -0.77
N GLY A 84 9.05 -6.36 -0.64
CA GLY A 84 10.31 -5.61 -0.71
C GLY A 84 10.21 -4.41 -1.64
N LYS A 85 11.33 -3.75 -1.86
CA LYS A 85 11.39 -2.56 -2.70
C LYS A 85 11.63 -2.94 -4.15
N VAL A 86 10.98 -2.24 -5.07
CA VAL A 86 11.19 -2.39 -6.51
C VAL A 86 11.39 -1.04 -7.16
N ASN A 87 12.10 -1.01 -8.27
CA ASN A 87 12.24 0.20 -9.06
C ASN A 87 11.13 0.25 -10.10
N VAL A 88 10.47 1.39 -10.18
CA VAL A 88 9.34 1.60 -11.10
C VAL A 88 9.64 2.78 -11.99
N LYS A 89 9.39 2.62 -13.26
CA LYS A 89 9.60 3.70 -14.23
C LYS A 89 8.34 4.56 -14.30
N VAL A 90 8.49 5.83 -13.94
CA VAL A 90 7.46 6.85 -14.12
C VAL A 90 7.52 7.34 -15.56
N PRO A 91 6.46 7.18 -16.35
CA PRO A 91 6.50 7.63 -17.74
C PRO A 91 6.56 9.15 -17.84
N LYS A 92 7.19 9.63 -18.89
CA LYS A 92 7.29 11.06 -19.19
C LYS A 92 5.88 11.64 -19.39
N GLY A 93 5.61 12.77 -18.76
CA GLY A 93 4.29 13.40 -18.84
C GLY A 93 3.22 12.74 -17.99
N ALA A 94 3.62 12.02 -16.93
CA ALA A 94 2.67 11.41 -16.01
C ALA A 94 1.87 12.49 -15.28
N THR A 95 0.59 12.22 -15.07
CA THR A 95 -0.30 13.12 -14.33
C THR A 95 -0.51 12.60 -12.92
N SER A 96 -0.88 13.49 -11.99
CA SER A 96 -1.25 13.09 -10.64
C SER A 96 -2.49 12.21 -10.68
N GLY A 97 -2.48 11.14 -9.90
CA GLY A 97 -3.56 10.15 -9.91
C GLY A 97 -3.36 9.00 -10.90
N ARG A 98 -2.31 9.05 -11.72
CA ARG A 98 -2.03 7.96 -12.64
C ARG A 98 -1.70 6.69 -11.88
N LYS A 99 -2.26 5.58 -12.34
CA LYS A 99 -2.07 4.27 -11.73
C LYS A 99 -1.11 3.44 -12.58
N LEU A 100 -0.14 2.82 -11.91
CA LEU A 100 0.78 1.89 -12.52
C LEU A 100 0.58 0.53 -11.86
N ARG A 101 0.41 -0.50 -12.67
CA ARG A 101 0.15 -1.86 -12.16
C ARG A 101 1.44 -2.67 -12.12
N LEU A 102 1.77 -3.18 -10.94
CA LEU A 102 2.89 -4.10 -10.74
C LEU A 102 2.32 -5.51 -10.62
N LYS A 103 2.34 -6.24 -11.70
CA LYS A 103 1.70 -7.54 -11.81
C LYS A 103 2.33 -8.55 -10.83
N GLY A 104 1.47 -9.25 -10.08
CA GLY A 104 1.90 -10.26 -9.15
C GLY A 104 2.54 -9.75 -7.86
N LYS A 105 2.58 -8.44 -7.64
CA LYS A 105 3.20 -7.83 -6.45
C LYS A 105 2.20 -7.42 -5.39
N GLY A 106 0.94 -7.81 -5.54
CA GLY A 106 -0.10 -7.54 -4.56
C GLY A 106 -0.08 -8.51 -3.38
N PHE A 107 -1.24 -8.83 -2.86
CA PHE A 107 -1.35 -9.72 -1.71
C PHE A 107 -0.83 -11.12 -2.10
N PRO A 108 0.15 -11.67 -1.36
CA PRO A 108 0.77 -12.94 -1.73
C PRO A 108 -0.18 -14.12 -1.57
N GLY A 109 0.07 -15.18 -2.31
CA GLY A 109 -0.73 -16.40 -2.25
C GLY A 109 -0.57 -17.25 -3.50
N LYS A 110 -1.41 -18.25 -3.63
CA LYS A 110 -1.44 -19.14 -4.80
C LYS A 110 -1.81 -18.38 -6.07
N HIS A 111 -2.71 -17.41 -5.92
CA HIS A 111 -3.12 -16.50 -6.99
C HIS A 111 -2.87 -15.07 -6.50
N PRO A 112 -1.61 -14.59 -6.58
CA PRO A 112 -1.29 -13.27 -6.06
C PRO A 112 -2.03 -12.19 -6.85
N GLY A 113 -2.44 -11.14 -6.13
CA GLY A 113 -2.98 -9.94 -6.74
C GLY A 113 -1.86 -9.06 -7.29
N ASP A 114 -2.21 -7.85 -7.68
CA ASP A 114 -1.28 -6.89 -8.22
C ASP A 114 -1.08 -5.74 -7.23
N GLN A 115 0.05 -5.06 -7.33
CA GLN A 115 0.23 -3.81 -6.62
C GLN A 115 -0.09 -2.67 -7.57
N ILE A 116 -0.97 -1.78 -7.12
CA ILE A 116 -1.34 -0.58 -7.86
C ILE A 116 -0.62 0.60 -7.24
N VAL A 117 0.26 1.20 -8.01
CA VAL A 117 0.97 2.43 -7.61
C VAL A 117 0.15 3.61 -8.10
N VAL A 118 -0.31 4.44 -7.16
CA VAL A 118 -1.03 5.66 -7.49
C VAL A 118 -0.04 6.82 -7.36
N LEU A 119 0.28 7.47 -8.47
CA LEU A 119 1.22 8.58 -8.48
C LEU A 119 0.53 9.85 -7.98
N GLN A 120 1.17 10.54 -7.06
CA GLN A 120 0.70 11.81 -6.54
C GLN A 120 1.81 12.85 -6.68
N VAL A 121 1.54 13.91 -7.42
CA VAL A 121 2.51 14.99 -7.56
C VAL A 121 2.56 15.79 -6.27
N ALA A 122 3.76 15.89 -5.68
CA ALA A 122 4.00 16.62 -4.45
C ALA A 122 4.98 17.76 -4.72
N MET A 123 4.66 18.93 -4.18
CA MET A 123 5.51 20.10 -4.29
C MET A 123 6.43 20.18 -3.08
N PRO A 124 7.69 20.62 -3.25
CA PRO A 124 8.51 20.98 -2.10
C PRO A 124 7.85 22.10 -1.31
N GLU A 125 7.96 22.05 0.02
CA GLU A 125 7.35 23.08 0.89
C GLU A 125 8.08 24.41 0.80
N GLN A 126 9.38 24.37 0.55
CA GLN A 126 10.20 25.57 0.48
C GLN A 126 11.00 25.59 -0.82
N HIS A 127 11.23 26.78 -1.34
CA HIS A 127 11.96 26.98 -2.57
C HIS A 127 13.07 28.01 -2.39
N THR A 128 14.19 27.78 -3.07
CA THR A 128 15.25 28.81 -3.17
C THR A 128 14.80 29.91 -4.14
N ALA A 129 15.48 31.07 -4.08
CA ALA A 129 15.21 32.14 -5.02
C ALA A 129 15.45 31.69 -6.48
N GLU A 130 16.46 30.86 -6.69
CA GLU A 130 16.72 30.30 -8.02
C GLU A 130 15.60 29.38 -8.50
N ALA A 131 15.06 28.54 -7.61
CA ALA A 131 13.94 27.67 -7.95
C ALA A 131 12.68 28.49 -8.26
N GLU A 132 12.40 29.53 -7.47
CA GLU A 132 11.26 30.42 -7.72
C GLU A 132 11.36 31.09 -9.08
N ALA A 133 12.55 31.55 -9.45
CA ALA A 133 12.77 32.16 -10.76
C ALA A 133 12.48 31.18 -11.90
N LEU A 134 12.86 29.92 -11.73
CA LEU A 134 12.57 28.89 -12.72
C LEU A 134 11.09 28.56 -12.81
N TYR A 135 10.39 28.56 -11.66
CA TYR A 135 8.94 28.39 -11.67
C TYR A 135 8.21 29.55 -12.33
N GLU A 136 8.67 30.79 -12.12
CA GLU A 136 8.12 31.96 -12.79
C GLU A 136 8.27 31.84 -14.31
N LYS A 137 9.44 31.43 -14.76
CA LYS A 137 9.71 31.21 -16.19
C LYS A 137 8.83 30.10 -16.73
N LEU A 138 8.68 29.02 -15.99
CA LEU A 138 7.83 27.90 -16.39
C LEU A 138 6.37 28.32 -16.47
N ALA A 139 5.91 29.11 -15.50
CA ALA A 139 4.53 29.64 -15.50
C ALA A 139 4.24 30.46 -16.76
N GLU A 140 5.22 31.27 -17.19
CA GLU A 140 5.08 32.04 -18.43
C GLU A 140 5.05 31.14 -19.66
N LEU A 141 5.92 30.13 -19.71
CA LEU A 141 5.97 29.18 -20.82
C LEU A 141 4.71 28.33 -20.94
N GLU A 142 4.09 28.02 -19.79
CA GLU A 142 2.92 27.13 -19.71
C GLU A 142 1.63 27.91 -19.43
N LYS A 143 1.59 29.20 -19.71
CA LYS A 143 0.44 30.05 -19.38
C LYS A 143 -0.86 29.65 -20.07
N GLY A 144 -0.79 28.88 -21.15
CA GLY A 144 -1.98 28.35 -21.83
C GLY A 144 -2.63 27.16 -21.10
N PHE A 145 -1.96 26.60 -20.13
CA PHE A 145 -2.52 25.47 -19.38
C PHE A 145 -3.50 25.93 -18.32
N ASN A 146 -4.73 25.43 -18.37
CA ASN A 146 -5.72 25.67 -17.33
C ASN A 146 -5.96 24.40 -16.53
N PRO A 147 -5.38 24.29 -15.30
CA PRO A 147 -5.54 23.08 -14.50
C PRO A 147 -6.97 22.86 -13.99
N ARG A 148 -7.82 23.87 -14.07
CA ARG A 148 -9.21 23.84 -13.61
C ARG A 148 -10.21 23.84 -14.74
N SER A 149 -9.80 23.48 -15.95
CA SER A 149 -10.67 23.49 -17.13
C SER A 149 -11.95 22.66 -16.94
N LYS A 150 -11.85 21.55 -16.22
CA LYS A 150 -12.99 20.66 -15.96
C LYS A 150 -13.98 21.22 -14.93
N LEU A 151 -13.59 22.26 -14.21
CA LEU A 151 -14.47 22.90 -13.23
C LEU A 151 -15.34 23.98 -13.86
N HIS A 152 -15.08 24.37 -15.09
CA HIS A 152 -15.82 25.40 -15.83
C HIS A 152 -15.87 26.76 -15.11
N VAL A 153 -14.77 27.12 -14.48
CA VAL A 153 -14.59 28.41 -13.78
C VAL A 153 -13.57 29.28 -14.49
#